data_b5d977b6e0002e0b8074f50c23f82104
#
_entry.id   b5d977b6e0002e0b8074f50c23f82104
#
_cell.length_a   1.000
_cell.length_b   1.000
_cell.length_c   1.000
_cell.angle_alpha   90.00
_cell.angle_beta   90.00
_cell.angle_gamma   90.00
#
_symmetry.space_group_name_H-M   'P 1'
#
loop_
_entity.id
_entity.type
_entity.pdbx_description
1 polymer ?
#
loop_
_entity_poly.entity_id
_entity_poly.type
_entity_poly.pdbx_seq_one_letter_code
_entity_poly.pdbx_strand_id
1 'polypeptide(L)'
;LPTNVYGLNNMGDRMFDPIYDCAQSIEMPLSVHPQTGHDGVLGLSGVMGAGSERMRKYVYVHMTAFPFQLMIAMMHMIGEGVFDRYPRLRVGFMEGGAGWLPFWAERFDEHIEKLAPQMPDLKRRPSDIIRGEQVTLTCESEETGLDRVFAANGESTVMYASDYCHWDCHFPYSVKDVVDSKDLNFAQKEKLLGKNAVGFFKLKNLPQANALKLAQERWANGGRPKAATA
;
A
#
# COMPACT_ATOMS: atom_id res chain seq x y z
N LEU A 1 -7.78 6.52 -6.22
CA LEU A 1 -8.98 5.71 -6.52
C LEU A 1 -9.48 5.10 -5.21
N PRO A 2 -10.80 5.15 -4.92
CA PRO A 2 -11.38 4.43 -3.80
C PRO A 2 -11.36 2.92 -4.07
N THR A 3 -11.21 2.12 -3.01
CA THR A 3 -11.33 0.66 -3.08
C THR A 3 -12.75 0.21 -3.39
N ASN A 4 -13.72 0.98 -2.91
CA ASN A 4 -15.14 0.75 -3.18
C ASN A 4 -15.53 1.46 -4.46
N VAL A 5 -15.68 0.70 -5.52
CA VAL A 5 -16.25 1.22 -6.76
C VAL A 5 -17.77 1.10 -6.73
N TYR A 6 -18.42 2.01 -7.42
CA TYR A 6 -19.87 2.13 -7.41
C TYR A 6 -20.56 0.86 -7.93
N GLY A 7 -21.59 0.43 -7.24
CA GLY A 7 -22.34 -0.77 -7.57
C GLY A 7 -21.61 -2.06 -7.17
N LEU A 8 -21.71 -3.08 -8.02
CA LEU A 8 -21.07 -4.38 -7.85
C LEU A 8 -19.78 -4.54 -8.68
N ASN A 9 -19.21 -3.42 -9.11
CA ASN A 9 -17.99 -3.42 -9.92
C ASN A 9 -16.74 -3.61 -9.06
N ASN A 10 -15.70 -4.14 -9.66
CA ASN A 10 -14.39 -4.33 -9.05
C ASN A 10 -13.32 -3.56 -9.84
N MET A 11 -12.21 -3.25 -9.19
CA MET A 11 -11.12 -2.51 -9.84
C MET A 11 -10.44 -3.28 -10.99
N GLY A 12 -10.72 -4.56 -11.14
CA GLY A 12 -10.29 -5.35 -12.31
C GLY A 12 -11.17 -5.20 -13.55
N ASP A 13 -12.37 -4.65 -13.38
CA ASP A 13 -13.36 -4.61 -14.45
C ASP A 13 -12.94 -3.71 -15.61
N ARG A 14 -13.26 -4.12 -16.83
CA ARG A 14 -12.89 -3.44 -18.07
C ARG A 14 -13.43 -2.01 -18.19
N MET A 15 -14.46 -1.64 -17.42
CA MET A 15 -14.97 -0.29 -17.39
C MET A 15 -13.95 0.74 -16.89
N PHE A 16 -12.93 0.31 -16.15
CA PHE A 16 -11.84 1.16 -15.65
C PHE A 16 -10.65 1.23 -16.60
N ASP A 17 -10.63 0.43 -17.67
CA ASP A 17 -9.55 0.41 -18.67
C ASP A 17 -9.18 1.82 -19.20
N PRO A 18 -10.14 2.76 -19.47
CA PRO A 18 -9.78 4.12 -19.89
C PRO A 18 -8.95 4.90 -18.86
N ILE A 19 -9.15 4.65 -17.56
CA ILE A 19 -8.38 5.28 -16.48
C ILE A 19 -6.97 4.71 -16.48
N TYR A 20 -6.83 3.39 -16.59
CA TYR A 20 -5.54 2.71 -16.59
C TYR A 20 -4.69 3.06 -17.81
N ASP A 21 -5.33 3.12 -18.99
CA ASP A 21 -4.66 3.53 -20.23
C ASP A 21 -4.18 4.98 -20.15
N CYS A 22 -5.04 5.88 -19.68
CA CYS A 22 -4.66 7.29 -19.48
C CYS A 22 -3.49 7.41 -18.49
N ALA A 23 -3.59 6.79 -17.31
CA ALA A 23 -2.58 6.86 -16.27
C ALA A 23 -1.20 6.34 -16.77
N GLN A 24 -1.20 5.20 -17.46
CA GLN A 24 0.03 4.65 -18.03
C GLN A 24 0.58 5.53 -19.16
N SER A 25 -0.27 6.15 -19.98
CA SER A 25 0.15 6.98 -21.12
C SER A 25 0.89 8.25 -20.70
N ILE A 26 0.45 8.87 -19.59
CA ILE A 26 1.06 10.06 -19.00
C ILE A 26 2.04 9.74 -17.86
N GLU A 27 2.37 8.46 -17.67
CA GLU A 27 3.25 7.96 -16.61
C GLU A 27 2.82 8.33 -15.17
N MET A 28 1.54 8.59 -14.94
CA MET A 28 0.98 8.92 -13.63
C MET A 28 0.70 7.65 -12.82
N PRO A 29 1.30 7.46 -11.64
CA PRO A 29 0.92 6.36 -10.77
C PRO A 29 -0.47 6.61 -10.16
N LEU A 30 -1.20 5.53 -9.93
CA LEU A 30 -2.47 5.58 -9.24
C LEU A 30 -2.29 5.18 -7.78
N SER A 31 -3.03 5.81 -6.88
CA SER A 31 -3.16 5.42 -5.49
C SER A 31 -4.55 4.83 -5.25
N VAL A 32 -4.59 3.65 -4.69
CA VAL A 32 -5.80 2.98 -4.21
C VAL A 32 -5.86 3.17 -2.70
N HIS A 33 -6.97 3.73 -2.23
CA HIS A 33 -7.15 4.12 -0.83
C HIS A 33 -8.45 3.52 -0.28
N PRO A 34 -8.41 2.88 0.90
CA PRO A 34 -9.61 2.35 1.53
C PRO A 34 -10.56 3.47 1.98
N GLN A 35 -11.78 3.11 2.27
CA GLN A 35 -12.79 4.02 2.81
C GLN A 35 -13.50 3.39 3.99
N THR A 36 -13.58 4.12 5.10
CA THR A 36 -14.49 3.81 6.20
C THR A 36 -15.87 4.38 5.91
N GLY A 37 -16.56 3.83 4.93
CA GLY A 37 -17.95 4.21 4.69
C GLY A 37 -18.83 3.66 5.81
N HIS A 38 -19.29 4.53 6.69
CA HIS A 38 -20.16 4.17 7.81
C HIS A 38 -21.64 4.14 7.47
N ASP A 39 -22.00 4.75 6.38
CA ASP A 39 -23.40 5.03 6.05
C ASP A 39 -23.76 4.22 4.82
N GLY A 40 -24.46 3.15 5.02
CA GLY A 40 -24.98 2.17 4.07
C GLY A 40 -25.38 2.62 2.65
N VAL A 41 -25.17 3.89 2.31
CA VAL A 41 -25.47 4.46 0.99
C VAL A 41 -24.23 4.57 0.10
N LEU A 42 -23.04 4.79 0.68
CA LEU A 42 -21.76 4.83 -0.07
C LEU A 42 -20.76 3.78 0.44
N GLY A 43 -21.07 3.18 1.55
CA GLY A 43 -20.15 2.33 2.30
C GLY A 43 -20.49 0.85 2.25
N LEU A 44 -20.89 0.36 1.11
CA LEU A 44 -20.74 -1.06 0.84
C LEU A 44 -19.23 -1.32 0.78
N SER A 45 -18.62 -1.44 1.95
CA SER A 45 -17.24 -1.83 2.02
C SER A 45 -17.07 -3.11 1.22
N GLY A 46 -15.99 -3.24 0.46
CA GLY A 46 -15.70 -4.47 -0.27
C GLY A 46 -15.60 -5.73 0.60
N VAL A 47 -15.86 -5.59 1.90
CA VAL A 47 -15.93 -6.67 2.91
C VAL A 47 -17.35 -6.95 3.39
N MET A 48 -18.38 -6.39 2.75
CA MET A 48 -19.75 -6.84 2.99
C MET A 48 -19.87 -8.35 2.68
N GLY A 49 -20.51 -9.05 3.59
CA GLY A 49 -20.59 -10.51 3.52
C GLY A 49 -19.46 -11.25 4.26
N ALA A 50 -18.37 -10.55 4.64
CA ALA A 50 -17.34 -11.11 5.51
C ALA A 50 -17.59 -10.83 7.00
N GLY A 51 -18.79 -10.35 7.36
CA GLY A 51 -19.16 -10.06 8.74
C GLY A 51 -19.06 -8.59 9.14
N SER A 52 -18.59 -7.72 8.27
CA SER A 52 -18.44 -6.28 8.56
C SER A 52 -19.78 -5.61 8.85
N GLU A 53 -20.87 -6.10 8.26
CA GLU A 53 -22.24 -5.64 8.51
C GLU A 53 -22.70 -5.85 9.96
N ARG A 54 -21.99 -6.69 10.73
CA ARG A 54 -22.28 -6.98 12.14
C ARG A 54 -21.40 -6.19 13.10
N MET A 55 -20.45 -5.44 12.62
CA MET A 55 -19.51 -4.68 13.44
C MET A 55 -20.19 -3.46 14.05
N ARG A 56 -20.18 -3.35 15.38
CA ARG A 56 -20.84 -2.30 16.15
C ARG A 56 -19.89 -1.24 16.69
N LYS A 57 -18.58 -1.46 16.59
CA LYS A 57 -17.56 -0.55 17.11
C LYS A 57 -16.65 -0.10 15.98
N TYR A 58 -16.34 1.17 15.96
CA TYR A 58 -15.45 1.76 14.96
C TYR A 58 -14.10 1.02 14.86
N VAL A 59 -13.51 0.65 16.00
CA VAL A 59 -12.23 -0.07 16.01
C VAL A 59 -12.28 -1.37 15.21
N TYR A 60 -13.39 -2.12 15.25
CA TYR A 60 -13.51 -3.34 14.47
C TYR A 60 -13.63 -3.07 12.97
N VAL A 61 -14.39 -2.02 12.63
CA VAL A 61 -14.55 -1.59 11.24
C VAL A 61 -13.21 -1.12 10.69
N HIS A 62 -12.50 -0.29 11.43
CA HIS A 62 -11.19 0.24 11.03
C HIS A 62 -10.15 -0.87 10.82
N MET A 63 -9.99 -1.76 11.81
CA MET A 63 -9.05 -2.88 11.73
C MET A 63 -9.26 -3.80 10.53
N THR A 64 -10.48 -3.92 10.05
CA THR A 64 -10.81 -4.84 8.94
C THR A 64 -10.95 -4.13 7.61
N ALA A 65 -11.56 -2.94 7.61
CA ALA A 65 -11.88 -2.24 6.36
C ALA A 65 -10.62 -1.91 5.56
N PHE A 66 -9.58 -1.40 6.21
CA PHE A 66 -8.37 -0.92 5.54
C PHE A 66 -7.62 -2.06 4.84
N PRO A 67 -7.09 -3.08 5.53
CA PRO A 67 -6.34 -4.12 4.85
C PRO A 67 -7.22 -4.96 3.92
N PHE A 68 -8.45 -5.32 4.31
CA PHE A 68 -9.27 -6.22 3.49
C PHE A 68 -9.74 -5.58 2.20
N GLN A 69 -10.05 -4.30 2.20
CA GLN A 69 -10.40 -3.59 0.97
C GLN A 69 -9.22 -3.53 0.00
N LEU A 70 -8.01 -3.29 0.51
CA LEU A 70 -6.80 -3.30 -0.33
C LEU A 70 -6.49 -4.71 -0.86
N MET A 71 -6.64 -5.73 -0.02
CA MET A 71 -6.47 -7.13 -0.44
C MET A 71 -7.43 -7.49 -1.58
N ILE A 72 -8.70 -7.11 -1.46
CA ILE A 72 -9.72 -7.34 -2.49
C ILE A 72 -9.40 -6.55 -3.77
N ALA A 73 -9.08 -5.27 -3.65
CA ALA A 73 -8.74 -4.43 -4.79
C ALA A 73 -7.51 -4.98 -5.55
N MET A 74 -6.46 -5.35 -4.83
CA MET A 74 -5.26 -5.96 -5.40
C MET A 74 -5.59 -7.28 -6.10
N MET A 75 -6.39 -8.14 -5.46
CA MET A 75 -6.80 -9.42 -6.03
C MET A 75 -7.52 -9.23 -7.38
N HIS A 76 -8.48 -8.33 -7.46
CA HIS A 76 -9.18 -8.08 -8.71
C HIS A 76 -8.29 -7.45 -9.77
N MET A 77 -7.44 -6.49 -9.43
CA MET A 77 -6.52 -5.86 -10.40
C MET A 77 -5.52 -6.87 -10.97
N ILE A 78 -4.97 -7.73 -10.12
CA ILE A 78 -4.04 -8.77 -10.57
C ILE A 78 -4.79 -9.88 -11.32
N GLY A 79 -5.83 -10.44 -10.72
CA GLY A 79 -6.55 -11.59 -11.27
C GLY A 79 -7.21 -11.32 -12.62
N GLU A 80 -7.78 -10.13 -12.80
CA GLU A 80 -8.36 -9.69 -14.06
C GLU A 80 -7.31 -9.15 -15.06
N GLY A 81 -6.00 -9.32 -14.77
CA GLY A 81 -4.92 -9.03 -15.70
C GLY A 81 -4.69 -7.55 -15.99
N VAL A 82 -5.07 -6.61 -15.09
CA VAL A 82 -4.86 -5.16 -15.29
C VAL A 82 -3.39 -4.86 -15.53
N PHE A 83 -2.49 -5.43 -14.72
CA PHE A 83 -1.05 -5.20 -14.83
C PHE A 83 -0.41 -5.83 -16.06
N ASP A 84 -1.05 -6.84 -16.65
CA ASP A 84 -0.60 -7.45 -17.91
C ASP A 84 -1.08 -6.65 -19.12
N ARG A 85 -2.30 -6.09 -19.05
CA ARG A 85 -2.82 -5.19 -20.09
C ARG A 85 -2.11 -3.84 -20.11
N TYR A 86 -1.71 -3.35 -18.94
CA TYR A 86 -1.10 -2.03 -18.77
C TYR A 86 0.29 -2.16 -18.13
N PRO A 87 1.31 -2.61 -18.89
CA PRO A 87 2.61 -2.99 -18.34
C PRO A 87 3.44 -1.81 -17.76
N ARG A 88 3.07 -0.57 -18.05
CA ARG A 88 3.70 0.62 -17.46
C ARG A 88 2.88 1.25 -16.35
N LEU A 89 1.68 0.76 -16.09
CA LEU A 89 0.83 1.23 -15.00
C LEU A 89 1.49 0.93 -13.65
N ARG A 90 1.50 1.91 -12.77
CA ARG A 90 1.98 1.78 -11.39
C ARG A 90 0.84 2.08 -10.43
N VAL A 91 0.66 1.22 -9.44
CA VAL A 91 -0.44 1.32 -8.47
C VAL A 91 0.11 1.17 -7.06
N GLY A 92 -0.16 2.15 -6.22
CA GLY A 92 0.14 2.12 -4.79
C GLY A 92 -1.12 1.82 -3.99
N PHE A 93 -1.03 0.85 -3.08
CA PHE A 93 -2.10 0.47 -2.15
C PHE A 93 -1.79 1.14 -0.81
N MET A 94 -2.59 2.13 -0.45
CA MET A 94 -2.27 3.08 0.62
C MET A 94 -3.06 2.79 1.89
N GLU A 95 -2.46 3.04 3.06
CA GLU A 95 -3.13 3.10 4.36
C GLU A 95 -3.80 1.79 4.83
N GLY A 96 -3.16 0.66 4.58
CA GLY A 96 -3.65 -0.63 5.07
C GLY A 96 -2.55 -1.53 5.59
N GLY A 97 -1.37 -0.96 5.86
CA GLY A 97 -0.19 -1.69 6.26
C GLY A 97 0.36 -2.59 5.16
N ALA A 98 1.48 -3.24 5.42
CA ALA A 98 2.14 -4.12 4.48
C ALA A 98 2.33 -5.56 5.00
N GLY A 99 2.14 -5.79 6.30
CA GLY A 99 2.38 -7.08 6.94
C GLY A 99 1.57 -8.26 6.40
N TRP A 100 0.44 -7.98 5.77
CA TRP A 100 -0.41 -9.00 5.14
C TRP A 100 0.10 -9.48 3.76
N LEU A 101 1.00 -8.74 3.14
CA LEU A 101 1.40 -8.98 1.75
C LEU A 101 2.06 -10.35 1.50
N PRO A 102 2.97 -10.86 2.34
CA PRO A 102 3.55 -12.18 2.15
C PRO A 102 2.49 -13.30 2.09
N PHE A 103 1.56 -13.29 3.04
CA PHE A 103 0.44 -14.23 3.08
C PHE A 103 -0.41 -14.13 1.81
N TRP A 104 -0.73 -12.91 1.38
CA TRP A 104 -1.61 -12.69 0.24
C TRP A 104 -0.98 -13.12 -1.08
N ALA A 105 0.31 -12.83 -1.26
CA ALA A 105 1.06 -13.23 -2.44
C ALA A 105 1.15 -14.76 -2.57
N GLU A 106 1.48 -15.46 -1.46
CA GLU A 106 1.55 -16.92 -1.41
C GLU A 106 0.18 -17.55 -1.70
N ARG A 107 -0.86 -17.05 -1.02
CA ARG A 107 -2.22 -17.53 -1.21
C ARG A 107 -2.71 -17.34 -2.65
N PHE A 108 -2.37 -16.23 -3.27
CA PHE A 108 -2.76 -15.96 -4.64
C PHE A 108 -2.06 -16.90 -5.63
N ASP A 109 -0.74 -17.08 -5.46
CA ASP A 109 0.03 -18.02 -6.27
C ASP A 109 -0.52 -19.44 -6.17
N GLU A 110 -0.84 -19.91 -4.96
CA GLU A 110 -1.43 -21.24 -4.74
C GLU A 110 -2.76 -21.42 -5.46
N HIS A 111 -3.60 -20.39 -5.46
CA HIS A 111 -4.91 -20.47 -6.10
C HIS A 111 -4.82 -20.46 -7.62
N ILE A 112 -3.92 -19.64 -8.19
CA ILE A 112 -3.76 -19.61 -9.66
C ILE A 112 -3.19 -20.92 -10.21
N GLU A 113 -2.36 -21.63 -9.45
CA GLU A 113 -1.88 -22.96 -9.87
C GLU A 113 -3.01 -23.96 -10.09
N LYS A 114 -4.11 -23.81 -9.35
CA LYS A 114 -5.26 -24.74 -9.40
C LYS A 114 -6.42 -24.23 -10.24
N LEU A 115 -6.59 -22.90 -10.31
CA LEU A 115 -7.78 -22.26 -10.86
C LEU A 115 -7.46 -21.28 -12.01
N ALA A 116 -6.30 -21.44 -12.68
CA ALA A 116 -5.88 -20.59 -13.79
C ALA A 116 -6.97 -20.34 -14.86
N PRO A 117 -7.81 -21.33 -15.22
CA PRO A 117 -8.87 -21.10 -16.22
C PRO A 117 -9.91 -20.05 -15.82
N GLN A 118 -10.02 -19.71 -14.53
CA GLN A 118 -10.93 -18.67 -14.04
C GLN A 118 -10.34 -17.26 -14.17
N MET A 119 -9.03 -17.13 -14.48
CA MET A 119 -8.32 -15.87 -14.63
C MET A 119 -7.58 -15.82 -15.99
N PRO A 120 -8.31 -15.85 -17.11
CA PRO A 120 -7.71 -16.03 -18.45
C PRO A 120 -6.84 -14.84 -18.89
N ASP A 121 -7.05 -13.67 -18.31
CA ASP A 121 -6.31 -12.46 -18.66
C ASP A 121 -5.00 -12.31 -17.84
N LEU A 122 -4.83 -13.05 -16.76
CA LEU A 122 -3.61 -13.08 -15.98
C LEU A 122 -2.53 -13.91 -16.71
N LYS A 123 -1.38 -13.29 -17.00
CA LYS A 123 -0.29 -13.92 -17.76
C LYS A 123 0.95 -14.19 -16.92
N ARG A 124 1.17 -13.39 -15.88
CA ARG A 124 2.30 -13.51 -14.97
C ARG A 124 1.86 -14.08 -13.63
N ARG A 125 2.78 -14.68 -12.92
CA ARG A 125 2.55 -15.12 -11.54
C ARG A 125 2.21 -13.92 -10.66
N PRO A 126 1.18 -13.97 -9.80
CA PRO A 126 0.80 -12.85 -8.93
C PRO A 126 1.95 -12.29 -8.09
N SER A 127 2.76 -13.17 -7.48
CA SER A 127 3.92 -12.74 -6.69
C SER A 127 4.98 -12.01 -7.53
N ASP A 128 5.13 -12.34 -8.83
CA ASP A 128 6.06 -11.63 -9.71
C ASP A 128 5.55 -10.23 -10.07
N ILE A 129 4.24 -10.06 -10.22
CA ILE A 129 3.62 -8.74 -10.39
C ILE A 129 3.84 -7.89 -9.13
N ILE A 130 3.63 -8.47 -7.95
CA ILE A 130 3.80 -7.80 -6.65
C ILE A 130 5.26 -7.37 -6.44
N ARG A 131 6.24 -8.24 -6.79
CA ARG A 131 7.68 -7.93 -6.68
C ARG A 131 8.18 -6.94 -7.74
N GLY A 132 7.38 -6.71 -8.77
CA GLY A 132 7.74 -5.81 -9.87
C GLY A 132 7.60 -4.33 -9.50
N GLU A 133 7.84 -3.48 -10.49
CA GLU A 133 7.77 -2.03 -10.34
C GLU A 133 6.35 -1.45 -10.38
N GLN A 134 5.35 -2.29 -10.67
CA GLN A 134 3.98 -1.86 -10.87
C GLN A 134 3.17 -1.73 -9.58
N VAL A 135 3.57 -2.45 -8.53
CA VAL A 135 2.84 -2.52 -7.26
C VAL A 135 3.69 -1.99 -6.11
N THR A 136 3.10 -1.17 -5.28
CA THR A 136 3.70 -0.74 -4.01
C THR A 136 2.61 -0.60 -2.94
N LEU A 137 3.03 -0.69 -1.68
CA LEU A 137 2.17 -0.46 -0.53
C LEU A 137 2.75 0.66 0.33
N THR A 138 1.94 1.23 1.20
CA THR A 138 2.46 2.02 2.31
C THR A 138 2.40 1.21 3.60
N CYS A 139 3.42 1.42 4.44
CA CYS A 139 3.39 0.97 5.82
C CYS A 139 3.27 2.16 6.76
N GLU A 140 2.82 1.89 7.96
CA GLU A 140 2.87 2.83 9.07
C GLU A 140 4.25 2.83 9.71
N SER A 141 4.55 3.89 10.48
CA SER A 141 5.88 4.07 11.09
C SER A 141 6.22 3.02 12.14
N GLU A 142 5.20 2.50 12.82
CA GLU A 142 5.31 1.57 13.95
C GLU A 142 5.15 0.11 13.52
N GLU A 143 4.91 -0.13 12.24
CA GLU A 143 4.66 -1.47 11.73
C GLU A 143 5.88 -2.37 11.92
N THR A 144 5.68 -3.52 12.54
CA THR A 144 6.71 -4.52 12.79
C THR A 144 6.69 -5.64 11.76
N GLY A 145 7.82 -6.34 11.62
CA GLY A 145 7.90 -7.48 10.68
C GLY A 145 8.08 -7.09 9.21
N LEU A 146 8.43 -5.84 8.92
CA LEU A 146 8.73 -5.40 7.55
C LEU A 146 9.94 -6.12 6.93
N ASP A 147 10.84 -6.65 7.74
CA ASP A 147 11.92 -7.55 7.30
C ASP A 147 11.39 -8.78 6.55
N ARG A 148 10.29 -9.37 7.04
CA ARG A 148 9.63 -10.52 6.40
C ARG A 148 8.96 -10.11 5.09
N VAL A 149 8.33 -8.94 5.07
CA VAL A 149 7.74 -8.40 3.85
C VAL A 149 8.82 -8.18 2.79
N PHE A 150 9.94 -7.59 3.16
CA PHE A 150 11.06 -7.35 2.25
C PHE A 150 11.70 -8.65 1.76
N ALA A 151 11.88 -9.63 2.65
CA ALA A 151 12.41 -10.93 2.28
C ALA A 151 11.50 -11.69 1.30
N ALA A 152 10.20 -11.63 1.50
CA ALA A 152 9.23 -12.35 0.68
C ALA A 152 8.88 -11.63 -0.62
N ASN A 153 8.72 -10.31 -0.59
CA ASN A 153 8.12 -9.54 -1.68
C ASN A 153 9.07 -8.52 -2.33
N GLY A 154 10.29 -8.38 -1.80
CA GLY A 154 11.28 -7.43 -2.30
C GLY A 154 11.26 -6.07 -1.58
N GLU A 155 12.44 -5.46 -1.49
CA GLU A 155 12.64 -4.23 -0.72
C GLU A 155 12.10 -2.95 -1.36
N SER A 156 11.66 -3.02 -2.62
CA SER A 156 11.05 -1.89 -3.35
C SER A 156 9.52 -1.83 -3.21
N THR A 157 8.92 -2.86 -2.61
CA THR A 157 7.46 -3.05 -2.60
C THR A 157 6.74 -2.14 -1.60
N VAL A 158 7.44 -1.59 -0.60
CA VAL A 158 6.82 -0.81 0.47
C VAL A 158 7.44 0.58 0.56
N MET A 159 6.59 1.58 0.75
CA MET A 159 6.95 2.97 1.05
C MET A 159 6.45 3.34 2.44
N TYR A 160 7.18 4.22 3.12
CA TYR A 160 6.74 4.84 4.36
C TYR A 160 5.65 5.88 4.09
N ALA A 161 4.64 5.91 4.97
CA ALA A 161 3.68 6.99 5.08
C ALA A 161 3.58 7.47 6.55
N SER A 162 3.33 8.77 6.74
CA SER A 162 3.19 9.36 8.08
C SER A 162 1.77 9.36 8.59
N ASP A 163 0.83 9.19 7.69
CA ASP A 163 -0.61 9.32 7.90
C ASP A 163 -1.05 10.62 8.62
N TYR A 164 -0.19 11.65 8.56
CA TYR A 164 -0.50 12.95 9.16
C TYR A 164 -1.66 13.60 8.36
N CYS A 165 -2.71 14.09 9.02
CA CYS A 165 -2.94 14.37 10.43
C CYS A 165 -4.03 13.49 11.08
N HIS A 166 -4.09 12.20 10.76
CA HIS A 166 -5.06 11.31 11.36
C HIS A 166 -4.79 11.08 12.85
N TRP A 167 -5.81 10.61 13.57
CA TRP A 167 -5.78 10.45 15.03
C TRP A 167 -4.79 9.38 15.52
N ASP A 168 -4.48 8.41 14.67
CA ASP A 168 -3.57 7.30 14.91
C ASP A 168 -2.16 7.52 14.36
N CYS A 169 -1.89 8.65 13.69
CA CYS A 169 -0.55 8.96 13.21
C CYS A 169 0.41 9.29 14.37
N HIS A 170 1.65 8.81 14.28
CA HIS A 170 2.67 9.06 15.31
C HIS A 170 3.52 10.31 15.01
N PHE A 171 2.89 11.35 14.51
CA PHE A 171 3.56 12.64 14.27
C PHE A 171 3.85 13.38 15.60
N PRO A 172 5.02 14.01 15.78
CA PRO A 172 6.10 14.22 14.82
C PRO A 172 7.21 13.14 14.87
N TYR A 173 6.96 11.99 15.48
CA TYR A 173 7.98 10.98 15.75
C TYR A 173 8.03 9.84 14.73
N SER A 174 7.13 9.81 13.80
CA SER A 174 6.95 8.71 12.85
C SER A 174 8.21 8.33 12.05
N VAL A 175 9.03 9.30 11.63
CA VAL A 175 10.33 9.01 11.00
C VAL A 175 11.30 8.38 12.00
N LYS A 176 11.24 8.81 13.26
CA LYS A 176 12.11 8.28 14.32
C LYS A 176 11.81 6.81 14.59
N ASP A 177 10.55 6.40 14.54
CA ASP A 177 10.16 5.00 14.75
C ASP A 177 10.80 4.09 13.71
N VAL A 178 10.77 4.49 12.44
CA VAL A 178 11.47 3.77 11.38
C VAL A 178 12.99 3.76 11.59
N VAL A 179 13.58 4.89 12.00
CA VAL A 179 15.03 4.96 12.26
C VAL A 179 15.43 4.05 13.41
N ASP A 180 14.65 4.00 14.48
CA ASP A 180 14.91 3.20 15.67
C ASP A 180 14.51 1.72 15.52
N SER A 181 13.74 1.37 14.49
CA SER A 181 13.34 -0.02 14.21
C SER A 181 14.55 -0.94 14.19
N LYS A 182 14.41 -2.10 14.81
CA LYS A 182 15.45 -3.16 14.84
C LYS A 182 15.25 -4.19 13.72
N ASP A 183 14.11 -4.18 13.06
CA ASP A 183 13.74 -5.15 12.04
C ASP A 183 14.44 -4.87 10.71
N LEU A 184 14.85 -3.62 10.49
CA LEU A 184 15.41 -3.18 9.22
C LEU A 184 16.87 -2.74 9.37
N ASN A 185 17.71 -3.12 8.41
CA ASN A 185 19.05 -2.57 8.29
C ASN A 185 19.03 -1.15 7.70
N PHE A 186 20.18 -0.48 7.70
CA PHE A 186 20.30 0.91 7.25
C PHE A 186 19.83 1.11 5.80
N ALA A 187 20.23 0.22 4.89
CA ALA A 187 19.88 0.34 3.48
C ALA A 187 18.37 0.14 3.24
N GLN A 188 17.73 -0.73 3.99
CA GLN A 188 16.29 -0.94 3.97
C GLN A 188 15.52 0.26 4.49
N LYS A 189 16.00 0.90 5.57
CA LYS A 189 15.42 2.16 6.10
C LYS A 189 15.51 3.30 5.08
N GLU A 190 16.63 3.44 4.38
CA GLU A 190 16.76 4.43 3.31
C GLU A 190 15.78 4.19 2.17
N LYS A 191 15.58 2.93 1.78
CA LYS A 191 14.58 2.56 0.77
C LYS A 191 13.19 2.92 1.24
N LEU A 192 12.82 2.50 2.43
CA LEU A 192 11.51 2.72 3.01
C LEU A 192 11.19 4.21 3.16
N LEU A 193 12.10 5.00 3.73
CA LEU A 193 11.89 6.43 4.03
C LEU A 193 11.91 7.34 2.80
N GLY A 194 12.35 6.86 1.63
CA GLY A 194 12.35 7.75 0.48
C GLY A 194 12.70 7.12 -0.87
N LYS A 195 13.71 6.24 -0.96
CA LYS A 195 14.18 5.73 -2.26
C LYS A 195 13.06 5.01 -3.03
N ASN A 196 12.22 4.24 -2.34
CA ASN A 196 11.10 3.54 -2.96
C ASN A 196 10.06 4.52 -3.52
N ALA A 197 9.70 5.55 -2.75
CA ALA A 197 8.79 6.60 -3.23
C ALA A 197 9.37 7.36 -4.43
N VAL A 198 10.66 7.69 -4.38
CA VAL A 198 11.35 8.33 -5.52
C VAL A 198 11.25 7.48 -6.78
N GLY A 199 11.50 6.18 -6.67
CA GLY A 199 11.41 5.25 -7.79
C GLY A 199 9.96 5.09 -8.30
N PHE A 200 9.03 4.87 -7.40
CA PHE A 200 7.63 4.67 -7.73
C PHE A 200 6.99 5.88 -8.40
N PHE A 201 7.21 7.08 -7.86
CA PHE A 201 6.68 8.33 -8.43
C PHE A 201 7.56 8.89 -9.57
N LYS A 202 8.70 8.25 -9.87
CA LYS A 202 9.69 8.73 -10.86
C LYS A 202 10.09 10.20 -10.62
N LEU A 203 10.30 10.55 -9.36
CA LEU A 203 10.63 11.91 -8.98
C LEU A 203 12.02 12.28 -9.48
N LYS A 204 12.16 13.47 -10.09
CA LYS A 204 13.40 14.01 -10.62
C LYS A 204 13.81 15.25 -9.84
N ASN A 205 15.12 15.52 -9.80
CA ASN A 205 15.67 16.76 -9.22
C ASN A 205 15.31 17.00 -7.75
N LEU A 206 15.15 15.93 -6.97
CA LEU A 206 15.00 16.07 -5.53
C LEU A 206 16.29 16.63 -4.92
N PRO A 207 16.19 17.54 -3.94
CA PRO A 207 17.35 17.90 -3.14
C PRO A 207 17.97 16.61 -2.57
N GLN A 208 19.29 16.46 -2.68
CA GLN A 208 20.00 15.33 -2.07
C GLN A 208 20.02 15.52 -0.52
N ALA A 209 18.88 15.62 0.08
CA ALA A 209 18.77 15.56 1.53
C ALA A 209 18.87 14.08 1.92
N ASN A 210 19.97 13.74 2.56
CA ASN A 210 20.07 12.48 3.26
C ASN A 210 19.16 12.57 4.50
N ALA A 211 17.85 12.35 4.30
CA ALA A 211 16.82 12.52 5.31
C ALA A 211 17.14 11.70 6.58
N LEU A 212 17.69 10.50 6.40
CA LEU A 212 18.09 9.64 7.51
C LEU A 212 19.28 10.24 8.27
N LYS A 213 20.29 10.77 7.57
CA LYS A 213 21.44 11.42 8.19
C LYS A 213 21.02 12.69 8.92
N LEU A 214 20.20 13.53 8.30
CA LEU A 214 19.65 14.73 8.93
C LEU A 214 18.80 14.40 10.17
N ALA A 215 18.01 13.34 10.11
CA ALA A 215 17.24 12.86 11.25
C ALA A 215 18.17 12.40 12.37
N GLN A 216 19.15 11.57 12.08
CA GLN A 216 20.13 11.11 13.07
C GLN A 216 20.91 12.25 13.70
N GLU A 217 21.38 13.22 12.92
CA GLU A 217 22.09 14.39 13.41
C GLU A 217 21.21 15.28 14.29
N ARG A 218 19.94 15.51 13.91
CA ARG A 218 19.00 16.30 14.71
C ARG A 218 18.68 15.64 16.05
N TRP A 219 18.48 14.33 16.07
CA TRP A 219 18.16 13.63 17.31
C TRP A 219 19.38 13.39 18.21
N ALA A 220 20.56 13.14 17.64
CA ALA A 220 21.80 13.04 18.40
C ALA A 220 22.13 14.35 19.14
N ASN A 221 21.76 15.50 18.56
CA ASN A 221 21.97 16.82 19.13
C ASN A 221 20.83 17.29 20.07
N GLY A 222 19.95 16.40 20.51
CA GLY A 222 18.90 16.70 21.49
C GLY A 222 17.76 17.59 20.96
N GLY A 223 17.67 17.75 19.66
CA GLY A 223 16.63 18.52 18.98
C GLY A 223 15.27 17.83 19.01
N ARG A 224 14.63 17.75 20.18
CA ARG A 224 13.20 17.47 20.24
C ARG A 224 12.46 18.68 19.67
N PRO A 225 11.56 18.51 18.68
CA PRO A 225 10.63 19.57 18.34
C PRO A 225 9.89 19.95 19.63
N LYS A 226 9.89 21.22 19.98
CA LYS A 226 9.00 21.69 21.04
C LYS A 226 7.59 21.38 20.59
N ALA A 227 6.85 20.60 21.38
CA ALA A 227 5.43 20.40 21.14
C ALA A 227 4.80 21.77 20.90
N ALA A 228 4.08 21.91 19.80
CA ALA A 228 3.26 23.09 19.59
C ALA A 228 2.26 23.12 20.75
N THR A 229 2.42 24.09 21.64
CA THR A 229 1.42 24.37 22.68
C THR A 229 0.15 24.78 21.95
N ALA A 230 -0.88 23.96 22.10
CA ALA A 230 -2.22 24.24 21.64
C ALA A 230 -2.78 25.52 22.24
#